data_50e29bab2e5ec663f6b76e4ab0f25d18
#
_entry.id   50e29bab2e5ec663f6b76e4ab0f25d18
#
_cell.length_a   1.000
_cell.length_b   1.000
_cell.length_c   1.000
_cell.angle_alpha   90.00
_cell.angle_beta   90.00
_cell.angle_gamma   90.00
#
_symmetry.space_group_name_H-M   'P 1'
#
loop_
_entity.id
_entity.type
_entity.pdbx_description
1 polymer ?
#
loop_
_entity_poly.entity_id
_entity_poly.type
_entity_poly.pdbx_seq_one_letter_code
_entity_poly.pdbx_strand_id
1 'polypeptide(L)'
;MKTTSRKPLTLSLAVLMLSTGLLTTACQQNQTTDNNTTEDTPAEGGDAAAGLKLGGLFPTTGDLSSIGQNMPKAANLAVDTINACGGVNEQPVELIQEDTQTDPNAGSAAMSKLAEVDQVAGVIGAFASSVSGATIDIAVRNEVMQISPGSTSPVFTERAAAGDFNGYWARTAPPDTYQAQALAKLASDRGFERVSTVVINNDYGVGFEQEFVKSFKEMGGTVVNEDDPVRYDPKATTFDSEASAAFGNDPDAVLGVLYAETGSLLMRAAYQQGLSEGVTELLTDGVYSPEFVDDVGKTPEGQSIISGALGTVPGASGTALDNFTEQWEADVGGEVTAFVPHTWDATVLMMLAAELADENTGTAIKDNLRAVANSPGTEVSDPCEAMELIRNGEEINYQGASGDIQFDENGDTVGSYDVWTVQEEGALE
;
A
#
# COMPACT_ATOMS: atom_id res chain seq x y z
N MET A 1 18.29 -63.27 -6.24
CA MET A 1 18.01 -64.15 -7.37
C MET A 1 17.45 -63.27 -8.52
N LYS A 2 18.21 -63.25 -9.63
CA LYS A 2 17.88 -62.79 -11.00
C LYS A 2 17.37 -61.36 -11.18
N THR A 3 18.22 -60.33 -11.50
CA THR A 3 18.86 -59.99 -12.80
C THR A 3 17.99 -60.11 -14.06
N THR A 4 17.80 -58.96 -14.72
CA THR A 4 17.98 -58.66 -16.17
C THR A 4 17.53 -57.22 -16.41
N SER A 5 18.34 -56.22 -16.66
CA SER A 5 19.19 -55.83 -17.81
C SER A 5 18.49 -55.86 -19.17
N ARG A 6 18.36 -54.68 -19.79
CA ARG A 6 18.81 -54.35 -21.15
C ARG A 6 18.53 -52.89 -21.55
N LYS A 7 19.61 -52.21 -21.92
CA LYS A 7 19.72 -51.07 -22.84
C LYS A 7 19.82 -51.59 -24.25
N PRO A 8 20.14 -50.79 -25.28
CA PRO A 8 19.59 -49.52 -25.85
C PRO A 8 19.26 -49.68 -27.35
N LEU A 9 18.77 -48.65 -28.00
CA LEU A 9 19.05 -48.49 -29.44
C LEU A 9 18.99 -47.00 -29.86
N THR A 10 20.16 -46.56 -30.29
CA THR A 10 20.47 -45.40 -31.11
C THR A 10 20.05 -45.61 -32.56
N LEU A 11 19.54 -44.61 -33.24
CA LEU A 11 19.87 -44.43 -34.67
C LEU A 11 19.75 -42.98 -35.08
N SER A 12 20.87 -42.46 -35.53
CA SER A 12 21.08 -41.23 -36.30
C SER A 12 20.65 -41.43 -37.76
N LEU A 13 20.15 -40.40 -38.41
CA LEU A 13 20.53 -40.12 -39.79
C LEU A 13 20.32 -38.67 -40.17
N ALA A 14 21.40 -38.05 -40.62
CA ALA A 14 21.45 -36.78 -41.28
C ALA A 14 21.11 -36.96 -42.75
N VAL A 15 20.48 -35.97 -43.38
CA VAL A 15 20.62 -35.69 -44.81
C VAL A 15 20.60 -34.19 -45.06
N LEU A 16 21.67 -33.78 -45.66
CA LEU A 16 22.06 -32.54 -46.29
C LEU A 16 21.39 -32.44 -47.68
N MET A 17 20.93 -31.25 -48.11
CA MET A 17 21.03 -30.82 -49.52
C MET A 17 20.92 -29.31 -49.67
N LEU A 18 21.92 -28.82 -50.37
CA LEU A 18 22.19 -27.53 -50.98
C LEU A 18 21.29 -27.25 -52.22
N SER A 19 21.02 -25.98 -52.52
CA SER A 19 21.01 -25.36 -53.86
C SER A 19 20.76 -23.86 -53.74
N THR A 20 21.69 -23.02 -53.94
CA THR A 20 22.31 -22.31 -55.08
C THR A 20 21.35 -21.56 -56.00
N GLY A 21 21.60 -20.27 -56.09
CA GLY A 21 21.55 -19.43 -57.29
C GLY A 21 20.32 -18.55 -57.44
N LEU A 22 20.27 -17.33 -57.89
CA LEU A 22 21.20 -16.57 -58.76
C LEU A 22 20.86 -15.07 -58.65
N LEU A 23 21.85 -14.26 -58.82
CA LEU A 23 21.87 -12.81 -59.08
C LEU A 23 21.06 -12.39 -60.32
N THR A 24 20.44 -11.20 -60.30
CA THR A 24 20.41 -10.32 -61.46
C THR A 24 20.52 -8.86 -61.04
N THR A 25 21.61 -8.29 -61.42
CA THR A 25 21.96 -6.89 -61.59
C THR A 25 21.23 -6.29 -62.82
N ALA A 26 20.76 -5.07 -62.65
CA ALA A 26 20.67 -4.17 -63.84
C ALA A 26 20.90 -2.73 -63.39
N CYS A 27 21.90 -2.18 -64.06
CA CYS A 27 22.41 -0.83 -63.96
C CYS A 27 21.66 0.19 -64.79
N GLN A 28 21.87 1.44 -64.46
CA GLN A 28 22.22 2.60 -65.32
C GLN A 28 21.04 3.40 -65.88
N GLN A 29 21.06 4.66 -66.01
CA GLN A 29 22.05 5.78 -66.09
C GLN A 29 21.27 7.09 -66.12
N ASN A 30 21.71 8.10 -65.45
CA ASN A 30 22.46 9.30 -65.79
C ASN A 30 21.68 10.56 -66.21
N GLN A 31 21.99 11.60 -65.59
CA GLN A 31 22.54 12.95 -65.81
C GLN A 31 21.58 14.07 -65.39
N THR A 32 21.98 15.03 -64.77
CA THR A 32 23.00 16.01 -64.47
C THR A 32 22.38 17.32 -63.99
N THR A 33 23.06 17.93 -63.04
CA THR A 33 23.24 19.38 -62.74
C THR A 33 22.00 20.19 -62.31
N ASP A 34 21.99 20.80 -61.14
CA ASP A 34 22.80 21.92 -60.70
C ASP A 34 22.62 22.24 -59.20
N ASN A 35 23.67 22.78 -58.64
CA ASN A 35 23.90 23.32 -57.34
C ASN A 35 22.72 24.10 -56.70
N ASN A 36 22.38 23.79 -55.43
CA ASN A 36 22.43 24.82 -54.41
C ASN A 36 22.65 24.15 -53.05
N THR A 37 23.78 24.43 -52.46
CA THR A 37 24.19 24.08 -51.11
C THR A 37 23.36 24.86 -50.12
N THR A 38 22.49 24.17 -49.42
CA THR A 38 22.14 24.51 -48.05
C THR A 38 22.41 23.27 -47.22
N GLU A 39 23.42 23.33 -46.39
CA GLU A 39 23.66 22.37 -45.31
C GLU A 39 22.47 22.49 -44.35
N ASP A 40 21.48 21.61 -44.53
CA ASP A 40 20.59 21.23 -43.44
C ASP A 40 21.39 20.29 -42.53
N THR A 41 21.96 20.88 -41.49
CA THR A 41 22.33 20.14 -40.29
C THR A 41 21.05 19.47 -39.80
N PRO A 42 21.04 18.14 -39.62
CA PRO A 42 19.94 17.53 -38.87
C PRO A 42 19.99 18.18 -37.49
N ALA A 43 18.95 18.87 -37.13
CA ALA A 43 18.70 19.20 -35.73
C ALA A 43 18.75 17.83 -35.02
N GLU A 44 19.72 17.68 -34.11
CA GLU A 44 19.65 16.68 -33.07
C GLU A 44 18.29 16.93 -32.38
N GLY A 45 17.31 16.09 -32.74
CA GLY A 45 16.12 15.99 -31.93
C GLY A 45 16.62 15.49 -30.57
N GLY A 46 16.70 16.38 -29.63
CA GLY A 46 16.82 15.97 -28.24
C GLY A 46 15.68 14.96 -28.01
N ASP A 47 16.00 13.76 -27.55
CA ASP A 47 15.01 12.84 -27.06
C ASP A 47 14.19 13.65 -26.04
N ALA A 48 12.91 13.89 -26.35
CA ALA A 48 12.00 14.45 -25.37
C ALA A 48 12.09 13.51 -24.17
N ALA A 49 12.45 14.04 -22.99
CA ALA A 49 12.54 13.23 -21.79
C ALA A 49 11.24 12.44 -21.64
N ALA A 50 11.35 11.15 -21.41
CA ALA A 50 10.17 10.32 -21.21
C ALA A 50 9.40 10.84 -19.99
N GLY A 51 8.06 10.94 -20.09
CA GLY A 51 7.22 11.37 -18.97
C GLY A 51 7.38 10.44 -17.77
N LEU A 52 7.05 10.95 -16.58
CA LEU A 52 7.08 10.17 -15.34
C LEU A 52 6.08 9.02 -15.42
N LYS A 53 6.53 7.79 -15.15
CA LYS A 53 5.66 6.62 -15.00
C LYS A 53 5.62 6.19 -13.54
N LEU A 54 4.42 6.07 -13.00
CA LEU A 54 4.16 5.54 -11.66
C LEU A 54 3.38 4.24 -11.75
N GLY A 55 3.59 3.37 -10.77
CA GLY A 55 2.83 2.15 -10.56
C GLY A 55 1.89 2.27 -9.37
N GLY A 56 0.77 1.54 -9.38
CA GLY A 56 -0.12 1.37 -8.25
C GLY A 56 -0.26 -0.10 -7.90
N LEU A 57 -0.08 -0.47 -6.63
CA LEU A 57 -0.28 -1.82 -6.09
C LEU A 57 -1.37 -1.77 -5.02
N PHE A 58 -2.61 -2.04 -5.42
CA PHE A 58 -3.78 -1.89 -4.55
C PHE A 58 -4.53 -3.22 -4.37
N PRO A 59 -5.11 -3.48 -3.19
CA PRO A 59 -5.92 -4.68 -2.95
C PRO A 59 -7.35 -4.44 -3.43
N THR A 60 -7.58 -4.40 -4.74
CA THR A 60 -8.91 -4.18 -5.32
C THR A 60 -9.78 -5.43 -5.25
N THR A 61 -9.17 -6.59 -5.07
CA THR A 61 -9.80 -7.86 -4.72
C THR A 61 -9.09 -8.52 -3.55
N GLY A 62 -9.65 -9.60 -2.99
CA GLY A 62 -9.12 -10.30 -1.82
C GLY A 62 -9.55 -9.68 -0.50
N ASP A 63 -8.96 -10.13 0.60
CA ASP A 63 -9.40 -9.94 1.99
C ASP A 63 -9.49 -8.46 2.46
N LEU A 64 -8.80 -7.54 1.76
CA LEU A 64 -8.83 -6.09 2.02
C LEU A 64 -9.58 -5.31 0.94
N SER A 65 -10.36 -5.96 0.08
CA SER A 65 -11.02 -5.27 -1.05
C SER A 65 -11.99 -4.17 -0.60
N SER A 66 -12.69 -4.34 0.51
CA SER A 66 -13.61 -3.34 1.06
C SER A 66 -12.94 -1.99 1.40
N ILE A 67 -11.65 -2.02 1.77
CA ILE A 67 -10.84 -0.82 2.01
C ILE A 67 -10.15 -0.36 0.73
N GLY A 68 -9.65 -1.29 -0.09
CA GLY A 68 -8.77 -1.04 -1.22
C GLY A 68 -9.43 -0.46 -2.47
N GLN A 69 -10.75 -0.61 -2.65
CA GLN A 69 -11.46 -0.27 -3.91
C GLN A 69 -11.38 1.20 -4.31
N ASN A 70 -11.25 2.13 -3.37
CA ASN A 70 -11.16 3.56 -3.65
C ASN A 70 -9.73 4.07 -3.84
N MET A 71 -8.69 3.32 -3.47
CA MET A 71 -7.29 3.74 -3.60
C MET A 71 -6.88 4.00 -5.06
N PRO A 72 -7.24 3.14 -6.05
CA PRO A 72 -6.95 3.42 -7.46
C PRO A 72 -7.53 4.75 -7.93
N LYS A 73 -8.71 5.13 -7.42
CA LYS A 73 -9.36 6.39 -7.79
C LYS A 73 -8.62 7.59 -7.19
N ALA A 74 -8.13 7.48 -5.95
CA ALA A 74 -7.34 8.54 -5.31
C ALA A 74 -6.02 8.78 -6.06
N ALA A 75 -5.31 7.71 -6.43
CA ALA A 75 -4.09 7.82 -7.20
C ALA A 75 -4.33 8.40 -8.60
N ASN A 76 -5.43 8.00 -9.29
CA ASN A 76 -5.81 8.61 -10.57
C ASN A 76 -6.12 10.10 -10.40
N LEU A 77 -6.92 10.47 -9.40
CA LEU A 77 -7.28 11.86 -9.14
C LEU A 77 -6.03 12.73 -8.92
N ALA A 78 -5.04 12.25 -8.17
CA ALA A 78 -3.77 12.95 -7.96
C ALA A 78 -3.01 13.14 -9.29
N VAL A 79 -2.91 12.10 -10.11
CA VAL A 79 -2.25 12.17 -11.42
C VAL A 79 -2.99 13.12 -12.36
N ASP A 80 -4.32 13.05 -12.42
CA ASP A 80 -5.14 13.92 -13.26
C ASP A 80 -5.00 15.39 -12.84
N THR A 81 -4.96 15.67 -11.53
CA THR A 81 -4.74 17.00 -10.97
C THR A 81 -3.38 17.56 -11.40
N ILE A 82 -2.30 16.83 -11.23
CA ILE A 82 -0.95 17.27 -11.64
C ILE A 82 -0.86 17.41 -13.16
N ASN A 83 -1.45 16.50 -13.93
CA ASN A 83 -1.48 16.61 -15.39
C ASN A 83 -2.23 17.85 -15.86
N ALA A 84 -3.30 18.25 -15.17
CA ALA A 84 -4.02 19.48 -15.46
C ALA A 84 -3.17 20.75 -15.19
N CYS A 85 -2.20 20.68 -14.29
CA CYS A 85 -1.24 21.76 -14.00
C CYS A 85 0.04 21.70 -14.86
N GLY A 86 0.07 20.90 -15.92
CA GLY A 86 1.19 20.81 -16.87
C GLY A 86 2.07 19.58 -16.71
N GLY A 87 1.72 18.65 -15.82
CA GLY A 87 2.46 17.40 -15.59
C GLY A 87 3.74 17.60 -14.77
N VAL A 88 4.62 16.60 -14.79
CA VAL A 88 5.94 16.60 -14.13
C VAL A 88 7.01 16.83 -15.17
N ASN A 89 7.93 17.77 -14.94
CA ASN A 89 8.96 18.18 -15.89
C ASN A 89 8.37 18.50 -17.28
N GLU A 90 7.24 19.21 -17.29
CA GLU A 90 6.48 19.61 -18.48
C GLU A 90 5.97 18.42 -19.34
N GLN A 91 5.89 17.21 -18.75
CA GLN A 91 5.40 16.01 -19.41
C GLN A 91 4.23 15.39 -18.61
N PRO A 92 3.26 14.75 -19.26
CA PRO A 92 2.20 14.06 -18.56
C PRO A 92 2.73 12.86 -17.79
N VAL A 93 2.17 12.63 -16.61
CA VAL A 93 2.42 11.45 -15.77
C VAL A 93 1.51 10.31 -16.24
N GLU A 94 2.07 9.11 -16.32
CA GLU A 94 1.35 7.85 -16.59
C GLU A 94 1.25 7.04 -15.31
N LEU A 95 0.06 6.52 -14.98
CA LEU A 95 -0.16 5.62 -13.85
C LEU A 95 -0.61 4.24 -14.34
N ILE A 96 0.15 3.20 -14.00
CA ILE A 96 -0.13 1.79 -14.31
C ILE A 96 -0.51 1.08 -13.03
N GLN A 97 -1.71 0.50 -12.96
CA GLN A 97 -2.25 -0.08 -11.74
C GLN A 97 -2.37 -1.60 -11.84
N GLU A 98 -2.03 -2.28 -10.75
CA GLU A 98 -2.10 -3.73 -10.60
C GLU A 98 -2.85 -4.10 -9.31
N ASP A 99 -3.65 -5.17 -9.38
CA ASP A 99 -4.34 -5.72 -8.22
C ASP A 99 -3.42 -6.69 -7.46
N THR A 100 -3.23 -6.43 -6.18
CA THR A 100 -2.43 -7.30 -5.32
C THR A 100 -3.22 -8.52 -4.79
N GLN A 101 -4.55 -8.50 -4.90
CA GLN A 101 -5.45 -9.55 -4.37
C GLN A 101 -5.23 -9.82 -2.86
N THR A 102 -4.62 -8.88 -2.13
CA THR A 102 -4.13 -9.07 -0.76
C THR A 102 -3.17 -10.26 -0.62
N ASP A 103 -2.58 -10.76 -1.71
CA ASP A 103 -1.70 -11.94 -1.75
C ASP A 103 -0.24 -11.53 -2.06
N PRO A 104 0.74 -11.92 -1.22
CA PRO A 104 2.16 -11.58 -1.42
C PRO A 104 2.75 -12.08 -2.75
N ASN A 105 2.27 -13.22 -3.29
CA ASN A 105 2.79 -13.74 -4.57
C ASN A 105 2.23 -12.93 -5.74
N ALA A 106 0.93 -12.58 -5.70
CA ALA A 106 0.33 -11.70 -6.70
C ALA A 106 1.01 -10.32 -6.69
N GLY A 107 1.22 -9.74 -5.50
CA GLY A 107 1.95 -8.49 -5.33
C GLY A 107 3.36 -8.54 -5.88
N SER A 108 4.14 -9.59 -5.59
CA SER A 108 5.50 -9.77 -6.13
C SER A 108 5.52 -9.86 -7.65
N ALA A 109 4.57 -10.58 -8.25
CA ALA A 109 4.46 -10.69 -9.71
C ALA A 109 4.10 -9.34 -10.34
N ALA A 110 3.16 -8.61 -9.74
CA ALA A 110 2.75 -7.28 -10.16
C ALA A 110 3.91 -6.27 -10.05
N MET A 111 4.64 -6.28 -8.92
CA MET A 111 5.81 -5.41 -8.73
C MET A 111 6.91 -5.70 -9.74
N SER A 112 7.19 -6.97 -10.04
CA SER A 112 8.16 -7.34 -11.07
C SER A 112 7.74 -6.82 -12.45
N LYS A 113 6.44 -6.88 -12.78
CA LYS A 113 5.92 -6.32 -14.04
C LYS A 113 6.11 -4.80 -14.06
N LEU A 114 5.69 -4.08 -13.04
CA LEU A 114 5.82 -2.62 -12.95
C LEU A 114 7.29 -2.17 -13.07
N ALA A 115 8.19 -2.83 -12.32
CA ALA A 115 9.60 -2.43 -12.27
C ALA A 115 10.40 -2.84 -13.51
N GLU A 116 10.22 -4.08 -14.02
CA GLU A 116 11.10 -4.67 -15.03
C GLU A 116 10.55 -4.54 -16.47
N VAL A 117 9.21 -4.48 -16.62
CA VAL A 117 8.54 -4.41 -17.93
C VAL A 117 8.05 -3.00 -18.22
N ASP A 118 7.28 -2.44 -17.30
CA ASP A 118 6.68 -1.10 -17.47
C ASP A 118 7.67 0.01 -17.12
N GLN A 119 8.72 -0.31 -16.35
CA GLN A 119 9.83 0.58 -15.98
C GLN A 119 9.35 1.85 -15.28
N VAL A 120 8.50 1.67 -14.24
CA VAL A 120 8.01 2.77 -13.43
C VAL A 120 9.11 3.32 -12.51
N ALA A 121 9.11 4.63 -12.26
CA ALA A 121 10.03 5.29 -11.34
C ALA A 121 9.64 5.10 -9.87
N GLY A 122 8.34 5.02 -9.60
CA GLY A 122 7.81 4.84 -8.25
C GLY A 122 6.55 3.99 -8.24
N VAL A 123 6.24 3.39 -7.08
CA VAL A 123 5.04 2.57 -6.85
C VAL A 123 4.32 3.04 -5.60
N ILE A 124 3.06 3.42 -5.75
CA ILE A 124 2.13 3.68 -4.66
C ILE A 124 1.58 2.34 -4.19
N GLY A 125 1.92 1.95 -2.96
CA GLY A 125 1.57 0.63 -2.43
C GLY A 125 2.83 -0.16 -1.99
N ALA A 126 2.70 -1.47 -1.70
CA ALA A 126 1.43 -2.14 -1.55
C ALA A 126 0.71 -1.67 -0.27
N PHE A 127 -0.58 -1.98 -0.17
CA PHE A 127 -1.34 -1.60 1.03
C PHE A 127 -1.08 -2.55 2.20
N ALA A 128 -1.26 -3.84 2.00
CA ALA A 128 -1.03 -4.85 3.04
C ALA A 128 0.45 -5.02 3.37
N SER A 129 0.81 -5.05 4.67
CA SER A 129 2.21 -5.17 5.11
C SER A 129 2.92 -6.41 4.57
N SER A 130 2.26 -7.58 4.56
CA SER A 130 2.83 -8.82 4.01
C SER A 130 3.08 -8.75 2.50
N VAL A 131 2.29 -7.96 1.78
CA VAL A 131 2.50 -7.72 0.34
C VAL A 131 3.67 -6.77 0.13
N SER A 132 3.75 -5.67 0.90
CA SER A 132 4.91 -4.76 0.85
C SER A 132 6.20 -5.47 1.23
N GLY A 133 6.18 -6.36 2.24
CA GLY A 133 7.33 -7.20 2.60
C GLY A 133 7.85 -8.06 1.44
N ALA A 134 6.94 -8.52 0.58
CA ALA A 134 7.29 -9.33 -0.60
C ALA A 134 7.70 -8.49 -1.83
N THR A 135 7.36 -7.20 -1.87
CA THR A 135 7.61 -6.31 -3.02
C THR A 135 8.82 -5.41 -2.86
N ILE A 136 9.14 -5.00 -1.63
CA ILE A 136 10.16 -3.96 -1.39
C ILE A 136 11.56 -4.36 -1.88
N ASP A 137 11.96 -5.62 -1.74
CA ASP A 137 13.26 -6.08 -2.23
C ASP A 137 13.35 -6.06 -3.77
N ILE A 138 12.20 -6.14 -4.47
CA ILE A 138 12.13 -5.98 -5.93
C ILE A 138 12.27 -4.50 -6.28
N ALA A 139 11.58 -3.61 -5.55
CA ALA A 139 11.69 -2.17 -5.71
C ALA A 139 13.14 -1.68 -5.54
N VAL A 140 13.79 -2.06 -4.44
CA VAL A 140 15.19 -1.69 -4.13
C VAL A 140 16.16 -2.13 -5.23
N ARG A 141 16.04 -3.38 -5.71
CA ARG A 141 16.92 -3.89 -6.78
C ARG A 141 16.76 -3.17 -8.11
N ASN A 142 15.59 -2.64 -8.38
CA ASN A 142 15.27 -1.94 -9.63
C ASN A 142 15.30 -0.41 -9.47
N GLU A 143 15.73 0.09 -8.31
CA GLU A 143 15.79 1.52 -7.99
C GLU A 143 14.43 2.23 -8.14
N VAL A 144 13.34 1.54 -7.79
CA VAL A 144 11.96 2.04 -7.79
C VAL A 144 11.61 2.54 -6.40
N MET A 145 11.16 3.79 -6.27
CA MET A 145 10.68 4.32 -4.98
C MET A 145 9.33 3.68 -4.64
N GLN A 146 9.20 3.07 -3.46
CA GLN A 146 7.95 2.51 -2.97
C GLN A 146 7.41 3.32 -1.81
N ILE A 147 6.21 3.93 -1.96
CA ILE A 147 5.51 4.63 -0.88
C ILE A 147 4.19 3.90 -0.59
N SER A 148 4.09 3.34 0.61
CA SER A 148 2.88 2.61 1.03
C SER A 148 1.89 3.55 1.74
N PRO A 149 0.61 3.56 1.33
CA PRO A 149 -0.42 4.29 2.06
C PRO A 149 -0.97 3.55 3.28
N GLY A 150 -0.56 2.27 3.52
CA GLY A 150 -1.22 1.48 4.57
C GLY A 150 -0.43 0.31 5.14
N SER A 151 0.83 0.10 4.75
CA SER A 151 1.69 -0.92 5.40
C SER A 151 2.25 -0.40 6.70
N THR A 152 1.54 -0.68 7.79
CA THR A 152 1.80 -0.11 9.11
C THR A 152 2.73 -0.92 9.99
N SER A 153 3.04 -2.18 9.63
CA SER A 153 3.87 -3.07 10.45
C SER A 153 5.20 -2.42 10.90
N PRO A 154 5.58 -2.60 12.19
CA PRO A 154 6.86 -2.10 12.72
C PRO A 154 8.11 -2.69 12.04
N VAL A 155 7.97 -3.83 11.38
CA VAL A 155 9.09 -4.49 10.68
C VAL A 155 9.73 -3.58 9.61
N PHE A 156 8.97 -2.67 9.01
CA PHE A 156 9.51 -1.74 8.03
C PHE A 156 10.43 -0.69 8.65
N THR A 157 10.08 -0.17 9.83
CA THR A 157 10.97 0.71 10.60
C THR A 157 12.28 0.00 10.94
N GLU A 158 12.20 -1.24 11.42
CA GLU A 158 13.37 -2.04 11.81
C GLU A 158 14.29 -2.33 10.61
N ARG A 159 13.72 -2.73 9.47
CA ARG A 159 14.46 -3.01 8.23
C ARG A 159 15.05 -1.76 7.62
N ALA A 160 14.33 -0.63 7.65
CA ALA A 160 14.82 0.66 7.19
C ALA A 160 16.02 1.12 8.05
N ALA A 161 15.92 1.03 9.39
CA ALA A 161 16.99 1.35 10.32
C ALA A 161 18.23 0.43 10.14
N ALA A 162 18.04 -0.81 9.69
CA ALA A 162 19.11 -1.72 9.32
C ALA A 162 19.76 -1.39 7.96
N GLY A 163 19.16 -0.49 7.18
CA GLY A 163 19.65 -0.07 5.86
C GLY A 163 19.18 -0.96 4.70
N ASP A 164 18.24 -1.88 4.92
CA ASP A 164 17.83 -2.87 3.92
C ASP A 164 17.21 -2.23 2.68
N PHE A 165 16.59 -1.05 2.84
CA PHE A 165 15.82 -0.41 1.76
C PHE A 165 16.61 0.64 0.97
N ASN A 166 17.81 1.00 1.39
CA ASN A 166 18.64 2.03 0.72
C ASN A 166 17.88 3.35 0.45
N GLY A 167 16.85 3.66 1.26
CA GLY A 167 16.00 4.84 1.13
C GLY A 167 14.86 4.71 0.11
N TYR A 168 14.68 3.59 -0.57
CA TYR A 168 13.59 3.37 -1.54
C TYR A 168 12.25 2.98 -0.89
N TRP A 169 12.07 3.28 0.38
CA TRP A 169 10.85 3.03 1.14
C TRP A 169 10.40 4.27 1.89
N ALA A 170 9.09 4.51 1.87
CA ALA A 170 8.40 5.40 2.79
C ALA A 170 6.94 4.94 2.96
N ARG A 171 6.24 5.53 3.95
CA ARG A 171 4.81 5.30 4.15
C ARG A 171 4.11 6.56 4.63
N THR A 172 2.91 6.82 4.09
CA THR A 172 2.07 7.95 4.50
C THR A 172 1.16 7.62 5.68
N ALA A 173 0.85 6.33 5.92
CA ALA A 173 0.23 5.90 7.15
C ALA A 173 1.25 5.71 8.28
N PRO A 174 0.97 6.18 9.51
CA PRO A 174 1.88 6.01 10.64
C PRO A 174 2.03 4.54 11.06
N PRO A 175 3.17 4.12 11.62
CA PRO A 175 3.43 2.75 12.03
C PRO A 175 2.60 2.27 13.23
N ASP A 176 2.32 0.96 13.25
CA ASP A 176 1.58 0.27 14.32
C ASP A 176 2.20 0.44 15.71
N THR A 177 3.46 0.82 15.81
CA THR A 177 4.10 1.18 17.08
C THR A 177 3.30 2.25 17.81
N TYR A 178 2.75 3.22 17.08
CA TYR A 178 1.89 4.27 17.67
C TYR A 178 0.43 3.82 17.81
N GLN A 179 -0.12 3.12 16.82
CA GLN A 179 -1.52 2.68 16.86
C GLN A 179 -1.76 1.66 17.98
N ALA A 180 -0.87 0.71 18.16
CA ALA A 180 -0.96 -0.27 19.23
C ALA A 180 -0.89 0.37 20.62
N GLN A 181 -0.07 1.41 20.81
CA GLN A 181 -0.04 2.19 22.04
C GLN A 181 -1.36 2.93 22.28
N ALA A 182 -1.92 3.54 21.23
CA ALA A 182 -3.20 4.24 21.31
C ALA A 182 -4.34 3.28 21.67
N LEU A 183 -4.39 2.09 21.06
CA LEU A 183 -5.41 1.08 21.34
C LEU A 183 -5.21 0.46 22.74
N ALA A 184 -3.97 0.20 23.18
CA ALA A 184 -3.68 -0.25 24.53
C ALA A 184 -4.11 0.77 25.61
N LYS A 185 -3.88 2.07 25.31
CA LYS A 185 -4.35 3.15 26.18
C LYS A 185 -5.87 3.20 26.21
N LEU A 186 -6.55 3.09 25.08
CA LEU A 186 -8.01 3.04 25.00
C LEU A 186 -8.56 1.89 25.85
N ALA A 187 -7.96 0.69 25.74
CA ALA A 187 -8.34 -0.48 26.54
C ALA A 187 -8.18 -0.22 28.05
N SER A 188 -7.06 0.36 28.47
CA SER A 188 -6.78 0.72 29.86
C SER A 188 -7.75 1.80 30.38
N ASP A 189 -8.01 2.85 29.58
CA ASP A 189 -8.93 3.93 29.95
C ASP A 189 -10.40 3.44 30.11
N ARG A 190 -10.77 2.38 29.38
CA ARG A 190 -12.07 1.69 29.49
C ARG A 190 -12.14 0.73 30.66
N GLY A 191 -11.03 0.53 31.36
CA GLY A 191 -10.94 -0.31 32.57
C GLY A 191 -10.80 -1.79 32.29
N PHE A 192 -10.41 -2.18 31.09
CA PHE A 192 -10.09 -3.59 30.75
C PHE A 192 -8.77 -3.98 31.42
N GLU A 193 -8.80 -5.03 32.22
CA GLU A 193 -7.63 -5.53 32.96
C GLU A 193 -7.07 -6.79 32.32
N ARG A 194 -7.93 -7.56 31.60
CA ARG A 194 -7.63 -8.86 31.01
C ARG A 194 -8.01 -8.87 29.54
N VAL A 195 -7.03 -8.85 28.66
CA VAL A 195 -7.23 -8.87 27.19
C VAL A 195 -6.68 -10.17 26.63
N SER A 196 -7.40 -10.79 25.71
CA SER A 196 -6.91 -11.86 24.84
C SER A 196 -6.57 -11.30 23.46
N THR A 197 -5.73 -11.98 22.69
CA THR A 197 -5.38 -11.58 21.33
C THR A 197 -5.75 -12.64 20.31
N VAL A 198 -6.24 -12.23 19.14
CA VAL A 198 -6.38 -13.05 17.94
C VAL A 198 -5.99 -12.22 16.73
N VAL A 199 -5.00 -12.68 15.98
CA VAL A 199 -4.42 -11.86 14.91
C VAL A 199 -4.18 -12.68 13.65
N ILE A 200 -4.27 -12.02 12.51
CA ILE A 200 -3.86 -12.63 11.24
C ILE A 200 -2.37 -12.95 11.28
N ASN A 201 -1.99 -14.16 10.88
CA ASN A 201 -0.60 -14.63 10.91
C ASN A 201 0.20 -14.10 9.72
N ASN A 202 0.52 -12.81 9.76
CA ASN A 202 1.35 -12.12 8.78
C ASN A 202 2.10 -10.95 9.44
N ASP A 203 2.86 -10.18 8.66
CA ASP A 203 3.68 -9.06 9.17
C ASP A 203 2.86 -7.99 9.91
N TYR A 204 1.62 -7.73 9.44
CA TYR A 204 0.72 -6.77 10.09
C TYR A 204 0.24 -7.29 11.44
N GLY A 205 -0.46 -8.42 11.45
CA GLY A 205 -1.09 -8.93 12.67
C GLY A 205 -0.10 -9.24 13.79
N VAL A 206 1.02 -9.90 13.44
CA VAL A 206 2.05 -10.26 14.42
C VAL A 206 2.77 -9.03 14.95
N GLY A 207 3.10 -8.06 14.08
CA GLY A 207 3.79 -6.83 14.50
C GLY A 207 2.92 -5.98 15.42
N PHE A 208 1.66 -5.78 15.08
CA PHE A 208 0.70 -5.05 15.92
C PHE A 208 0.51 -5.72 17.28
N GLU A 209 0.30 -7.05 17.29
CA GLU A 209 0.13 -7.82 18.53
C GLU A 209 1.28 -7.60 19.50
N GLN A 210 2.53 -7.69 19.01
CA GLN A 210 3.72 -7.52 19.85
C GLN A 210 3.79 -6.14 20.51
N GLU A 211 3.50 -5.08 19.76
CA GLU A 211 3.51 -3.72 20.29
C GLU A 211 2.34 -3.46 21.24
N PHE A 212 1.15 -4.01 20.96
CA PHE A 212 0.00 -3.92 21.86
C PHE A 212 0.27 -4.64 23.20
N VAL A 213 0.73 -5.89 23.15
CA VAL A 213 1.03 -6.69 24.34
C VAL A 213 2.03 -5.98 25.24
N LYS A 214 3.10 -5.46 24.64
CA LYS A 214 4.12 -4.67 25.35
C LYS A 214 3.48 -3.45 26.03
N SER A 215 2.76 -2.63 25.28
CA SER A 215 2.17 -1.37 25.75
C SER A 215 1.10 -1.60 26.81
N PHE A 216 0.22 -2.60 26.61
CA PHE A 216 -0.84 -2.91 27.56
C PHE A 216 -0.31 -3.43 28.91
N LYS A 217 0.75 -4.25 28.86
CA LYS A 217 1.45 -4.72 30.10
C LYS A 217 2.18 -3.60 30.81
N GLU A 218 2.79 -2.65 30.11
CA GLU A 218 3.41 -1.46 30.69
C GLU A 218 2.39 -0.58 31.44
N MET A 219 1.11 -0.62 31.02
CA MET A 219 -0.01 0.05 31.69
C MET A 219 -0.62 -0.78 32.82
N GLY A 220 -0.11 -1.98 33.10
CA GLY A 220 -0.56 -2.86 34.18
C GLY A 220 -1.61 -3.90 33.77
N GLY A 221 -1.98 -3.98 32.51
CA GLY A 221 -2.90 -4.99 31.97
C GLY A 221 -2.28 -6.39 31.88
N THR A 222 -3.14 -7.38 31.70
CA THR A 222 -2.77 -8.79 31.55
C THR A 222 -3.26 -9.32 30.20
N VAL A 223 -2.36 -9.91 29.41
CA VAL A 223 -2.74 -10.64 28.19
C VAL A 223 -2.89 -12.12 28.53
N VAL A 224 -4.15 -12.60 28.48
CA VAL A 224 -4.51 -13.91 29.07
C VAL A 224 -4.06 -15.11 28.24
N ASN A 225 -3.73 -14.90 26.98
CA ASN A 225 -3.19 -15.93 26.06
C ASN A 225 -1.77 -15.62 25.56
N GLU A 226 -1.00 -14.80 26.30
CA GLU A 226 0.38 -14.41 25.92
C GLU A 226 1.29 -15.61 25.64
N ASP A 227 1.17 -16.69 26.43
CA ASP A 227 2.00 -17.89 26.30
C ASP A 227 1.62 -18.77 25.08
N ASP A 228 0.38 -18.63 24.57
CA ASP A 228 -0.14 -19.36 23.41
C ASP A 228 -1.03 -18.42 22.57
N PRO A 229 -0.42 -17.45 21.87
CA PRO A 229 -1.16 -16.43 21.13
C PRO A 229 -1.88 -17.03 19.93
N VAL A 230 -3.13 -16.57 19.72
CA VAL A 230 -3.97 -17.06 18.62
C VAL A 230 -3.63 -16.32 17.33
N ARG A 231 -2.97 -17.01 16.40
CA ARG A 231 -2.61 -16.49 15.09
C ARG A 231 -3.22 -17.35 14.00
N TYR A 232 -4.19 -16.81 13.27
CA TYR A 232 -4.91 -17.56 12.25
C TYR A 232 -4.25 -17.47 10.86
N ASP A 233 -4.39 -18.55 10.10
CA ASP A 233 -3.93 -18.60 8.70
C ASP A 233 -4.80 -17.66 7.83
N PRO A 234 -4.22 -16.70 7.09
CA PRO A 234 -4.97 -15.81 6.20
C PRO A 234 -5.75 -16.53 5.09
N LYS A 235 -5.50 -17.82 4.85
CA LYS A 235 -6.22 -18.65 3.89
C LYS A 235 -7.22 -19.61 4.55
N ALA A 236 -7.40 -19.51 5.86
CA ALA A 236 -8.41 -20.30 6.58
C ALA A 236 -9.84 -19.87 6.16
N THR A 237 -10.74 -20.82 6.16
CA THR A 237 -12.16 -20.60 5.82
C THR A 237 -13.12 -20.95 6.97
N THR A 238 -12.58 -21.44 8.08
CA THR A 238 -13.31 -21.76 9.32
C THR A 238 -12.46 -21.37 10.52
N PHE A 239 -13.07 -20.83 11.57
CA PHE A 239 -12.38 -20.20 12.70
C PHE A 239 -12.92 -20.63 14.06
N ASP A 240 -13.59 -21.80 14.14
CA ASP A 240 -14.18 -22.28 15.39
C ASP A 240 -13.15 -22.48 16.51
N SER A 241 -11.97 -23.00 16.17
CA SER A 241 -10.88 -23.22 17.14
C SER A 241 -10.22 -21.91 17.58
N GLU A 242 -9.98 -21.00 16.66
CA GLU A 242 -9.40 -19.69 16.92
C GLU A 242 -10.35 -18.84 17.78
N ALA A 243 -11.65 -18.82 17.46
CA ALA A 243 -12.66 -18.16 18.26
C ALA A 243 -12.71 -18.74 19.68
N SER A 244 -12.74 -20.07 19.84
CA SER A 244 -12.71 -20.71 21.16
C SER A 244 -11.46 -20.39 21.96
N ALA A 245 -10.29 -20.32 21.30
CA ALA A 245 -9.04 -20.02 21.97
C ALA A 245 -8.92 -18.52 22.36
N ALA A 246 -9.38 -17.63 21.52
CA ALA A 246 -9.30 -16.18 21.73
C ALA A 246 -10.30 -15.67 22.78
N PHE A 247 -11.54 -16.14 22.71
CA PHE A 247 -12.61 -15.71 23.63
C PHE A 247 -12.71 -16.56 24.90
N GLY A 248 -11.91 -17.62 24.99
CA GLY A 248 -11.78 -18.41 26.21
C GLY A 248 -11.03 -17.69 27.33
N ASN A 249 -10.96 -18.29 28.53
CA ASN A 249 -10.21 -17.74 29.68
C ASN A 249 -10.77 -16.43 30.28
N ASP A 250 -12.05 -16.11 30.05
CA ASP A 250 -12.77 -14.96 30.58
C ASP A 250 -12.01 -13.64 30.40
N PRO A 251 -11.71 -13.18 29.18
CA PRO A 251 -11.13 -11.87 28.94
C PRO A 251 -12.22 -10.79 29.08
N ASP A 252 -11.84 -9.57 29.51
CA ASP A 252 -12.72 -8.39 29.48
C ASP A 252 -12.91 -7.90 28.04
N ALA A 253 -11.85 -8.06 27.23
CA ALA A 253 -11.86 -7.72 25.82
C ALA A 253 -10.94 -8.64 24.99
N VAL A 254 -11.21 -8.73 23.69
CA VAL A 254 -10.40 -9.46 22.72
C VAL A 254 -9.84 -8.47 21.69
N LEU A 255 -8.51 -8.36 21.61
CA LEU A 255 -7.85 -7.68 20.51
C LEU A 255 -7.94 -8.52 19.27
N GLY A 256 -8.61 -8.01 18.23
CA GLY A 256 -8.67 -8.58 16.90
C GLY A 256 -7.85 -7.74 15.90
N VAL A 257 -6.68 -8.23 15.49
CA VAL A 257 -5.93 -7.64 14.36
C VAL A 257 -6.20 -8.47 13.13
N LEU A 258 -7.19 -8.04 12.37
CA LEU A 258 -7.86 -8.88 11.38
C LEU A 258 -7.91 -8.19 10.01
N TYR A 259 -8.22 -8.95 8.96
CA TYR A 259 -8.68 -8.42 7.69
C TYR A 259 -10.18 -8.68 7.52
N ALA A 260 -10.84 -7.91 6.66
CA ALA A 260 -12.30 -7.85 6.64
C ALA A 260 -12.98 -9.19 6.36
N GLU A 261 -12.61 -9.93 5.32
CA GLU A 261 -13.27 -11.18 4.96
C GLU A 261 -13.07 -12.28 6.02
N THR A 262 -11.81 -12.55 6.36
CA THR A 262 -11.46 -13.59 7.34
C THR A 262 -11.89 -13.20 8.75
N GLY A 263 -11.77 -11.93 9.11
CA GLY A 263 -12.20 -11.39 10.40
C GLY A 263 -13.71 -11.52 10.62
N SER A 264 -14.52 -11.27 9.58
CA SER A 264 -15.97 -11.41 9.68
C SER A 264 -16.38 -12.83 10.00
N LEU A 265 -15.72 -13.82 9.42
CA LEU A 265 -15.95 -15.23 9.70
C LEU A 265 -15.57 -15.62 11.13
N LEU A 266 -14.44 -15.07 11.64
CA LEU A 266 -13.98 -15.31 13.00
C LEU A 266 -14.96 -14.74 14.03
N MET A 267 -15.38 -13.46 13.88
CA MET A 267 -16.34 -12.83 14.76
C MET A 267 -17.68 -13.54 14.78
N ARG A 268 -18.13 -13.98 13.59
CA ARG A 268 -19.35 -14.80 13.46
C ARG A 268 -19.21 -16.15 14.17
N ALA A 269 -18.05 -16.81 14.08
CA ALA A 269 -17.80 -18.07 14.78
C ALA A 269 -17.82 -17.90 16.30
N ALA A 270 -17.27 -16.81 16.83
CA ALA A 270 -17.32 -16.47 18.25
C ALA A 270 -18.77 -16.31 18.72
N TYR A 271 -19.57 -15.53 18.00
CA TYR A 271 -21.00 -15.33 18.30
C TYR A 271 -21.80 -16.64 18.25
N GLN A 272 -21.64 -17.44 17.19
CA GLN A 272 -22.37 -18.70 17.04
C GLN A 272 -22.07 -19.71 18.17
N GLN A 273 -20.90 -19.64 18.76
CA GLN A 273 -20.52 -20.45 19.92
C GLN A 273 -20.94 -19.81 21.25
N GLY A 274 -21.52 -18.61 21.24
CA GLY A 274 -21.92 -17.88 22.46
C GLY A 274 -20.74 -17.37 23.29
N LEU A 275 -19.60 -17.14 22.67
CA LEU A 275 -18.35 -16.77 23.34
C LEU A 275 -18.15 -15.27 23.45
N SER A 276 -18.83 -14.46 22.63
CA SER A 276 -18.70 -13.00 22.62
C SER A 276 -19.58 -12.29 23.65
N GLU A 277 -20.46 -13.01 24.37
CA GLU A 277 -21.37 -12.41 25.36
C GLU A 277 -20.57 -11.82 26.52
N GLY A 278 -20.65 -10.48 26.70
CA GLY A 278 -19.96 -9.75 27.76
C GLY A 278 -18.48 -9.49 27.51
N VAL A 279 -17.97 -9.79 26.32
CA VAL A 279 -16.61 -9.50 25.88
C VAL A 279 -16.64 -8.35 24.88
N THR A 280 -15.76 -7.36 25.02
CA THR A 280 -15.64 -6.26 24.06
C THR A 280 -14.59 -6.58 23.02
N GLU A 281 -14.90 -6.41 21.75
CA GLU A 281 -13.93 -6.50 20.67
C GLU A 281 -13.14 -5.19 20.55
N LEU A 282 -11.80 -5.29 20.59
CA LEU A 282 -10.86 -4.21 20.31
C LEU A 282 -10.30 -4.48 18.90
N LEU A 283 -10.65 -3.63 17.95
CA LEU A 283 -10.38 -3.85 16.54
C LEU A 283 -9.41 -2.79 15.99
N THR A 284 -8.93 -3.02 14.80
CA THR A 284 -7.93 -2.17 14.13
C THR A 284 -8.41 -1.73 12.75
N ASP A 285 -7.63 -0.93 12.09
CA ASP A 285 -7.88 -0.37 10.77
C ASP A 285 -8.14 -1.41 9.67
N GLY A 286 -7.57 -2.61 9.77
CA GLY A 286 -7.73 -3.69 8.79
C GLY A 286 -9.16 -4.21 8.63
N VAL A 287 -10.08 -3.78 9.50
CA VAL A 287 -11.52 -4.10 9.45
C VAL A 287 -12.40 -2.84 9.46
N TYR A 288 -11.81 -1.64 9.32
CA TYR A 288 -12.58 -0.40 9.34
C TYR A 288 -13.30 -0.19 8.00
N SER A 289 -14.42 -0.88 7.83
CA SER A 289 -15.32 -0.71 6.69
C SER A 289 -16.75 -1.09 7.07
N PRO A 290 -17.77 -0.43 6.51
CA PRO A 290 -19.17 -0.82 6.67
C PRO A 290 -19.43 -2.26 6.20
N GLU A 291 -18.77 -2.70 5.13
CA GLU A 291 -18.87 -4.04 4.58
C GLU A 291 -18.45 -5.11 5.59
N PHE A 292 -17.39 -4.86 6.36
CA PHE A 292 -16.98 -5.79 7.42
C PHE A 292 -18.09 -5.99 8.46
N VAL A 293 -18.71 -4.89 8.92
CA VAL A 293 -19.78 -4.95 9.91
C VAL A 293 -21.02 -5.68 9.35
N ASP A 294 -21.36 -5.43 8.09
CA ASP A 294 -22.44 -6.11 7.40
C ASP A 294 -22.15 -7.61 7.21
N ASP A 295 -20.91 -7.96 6.88
CA ASP A 295 -20.47 -9.35 6.71
C ASP A 295 -20.41 -10.13 8.02
N VAL A 296 -20.06 -9.50 9.14
CA VAL A 296 -20.21 -10.13 10.48
C VAL A 296 -21.67 -10.47 10.74
N GLY A 297 -22.61 -9.59 10.38
CA GLY A 297 -24.03 -9.85 10.39
C GLY A 297 -24.73 -9.34 11.66
N LYS A 298 -26.00 -9.73 11.77
CA LYS A 298 -26.91 -9.26 12.81
C LYS A 298 -27.47 -10.38 13.66
N THR A 299 -27.76 -10.06 14.91
CA THR A 299 -28.49 -10.93 15.86
C THR A 299 -29.94 -11.15 15.38
N PRO A 300 -30.67 -12.13 15.94
CA PRO A 300 -32.10 -12.30 15.65
C PRO A 300 -32.97 -11.07 15.95
N GLU A 301 -32.52 -10.21 16.84
CA GLU A 301 -33.17 -8.95 17.23
C GLU A 301 -32.86 -7.80 16.26
N GLY A 302 -31.91 -8.00 15.33
CA GLY A 302 -31.53 -7.06 14.27
C GLY A 302 -30.37 -6.12 14.64
N GLN A 303 -29.73 -6.32 15.79
CA GLN A 303 -28.53 -5.56 16.20
C GLN A 303 -27.28 -6.16 15.55
N SER A 304 -26.23 -5.34 15.35
CA SER A 304 -24.94 -5.85 14.93
C SER A 304 -24.38 -6.86 15.93
N ILE A 305 -23.82 -7.96 15.45
CA ILE A 305 -23.18 -8.99 16.31
C ILE A 305 -22.02 -8.41 17.11
N ILE A 306 -21.30 -7.44 16.55
CA ILE A 306 -20.17 -6.73 17.20
C ILE A 306 -20.56 -5.34 17.69
N SER A 307 -21.82 -5.13 18.04
CA SER A 307 -22.27 -3.86 18.64
C SER A 307 -21.49 -3.55 19.90
N GLY A 308 -20.92 -2.34 19.99
CA GLY A 308 -20.08 -1.92 21.11
C GLY A 308 -18.59 -2.23 20.92
N ALA A 309 -18.19 -2.87 19.82
CA ALA A 309 -16.79 -2.99 19.46
C ALA A 309 -16.14 -1.60 19.34
N LEU A 310 -14.88 -1.52 19.74
CA LEU A 310 -14.05 -0.32 19.70
C LEU A 310 -12.87 -0.55 18.79
N GLY A 311 -12.46 0.47 18.07
CA GLY A 311 -11.28 0.35 17.24
C GLY A 311 -10.51 1.65 17.04
N THR A 312 -9.35 1.54 16.42
CA THR A 312 -8.55 2.67 15.99
C THR A 312 -8.23 2.57 14.50
N VAL A 313 -8.09 3.71 13.85
CA VAL A 313 -7.71 3.83 12.43
C VAL A 313 -6.81 5.05 12.27
N PRO A 314 -5.80 5.04 11.38
CA PRO A 314 -5.06 6.24 11.04
C PRO A 314 -6.00 7.35 10.63
N GLY A 315 -5.91 8.48 11.33
CA GLY A 315 -6.76 9.64 11.14
C GLY A 315 -6.26 10.51 9.98
N ALA A 316 -7.18 11.32 9.46
CA ALA A 316 -6.89 12.39 8.54
C ALA A 316 -7.62 13.64 9.02
N SER A 317 -6.99 14.82 8.95
CA SER A 317 -7.60 16.04 9.46
C SER A 317 -6.94 17.30 8.91
N GLY A 318 -7.67 18.42 9.01
CA GLY A 318 -7.16 19.74 8.65
C GLY A 318 -7.67 20.25 7.31
N THR A 319 -7.31 21.49 6.98
CA THR A 319 -7.81 22.18 5.77
C THR A 319 -7.45 21.46 4.47
N ALA A 320 -6.32 20.75 4.43
CA ALA A 320 -5.94 19.97 3.27
C ALA A 320 -6.90 18.80 3.01
N LEU A 321 -7.38 18.14 4.08
CA LEU A 321 -8.43 17.12 3.97
C LEU A 321 -9.77 17.72 3.50
N ASP A 322 -10.14 18.89 4.02
CA ASP A 322 -11.38 19.56 3.59
C ASP A 322 -11.35 19.83 2.08
N ASN A 323 -10.25 20.41 1.58
CA ASN A 323 -10.06 20.69 0.15
C ASN A 323 -10.06 19.41 -0.71
N PHE A 324 -9.37 18.37 -0.25
CA PHE A 324 -9.35 17.06 -0.91
C PHE A 324 -10.76 16.46 -0.96
N THR A 325 -11.52 16.54 0.14
CA THR A 325 -12.88 16.00 0.22
C THR A 325 -13.81 16.72 -0.76
N GLU A 326 -13.73 18.06 -0.86
CA GLU A 326 -14.51 18.81 -1.85
C GLU A 326 -14.16 18.39 -3.29
N GLN A 327 -12.88 18.19 -3.59
CA GLN A 327 -12.44 17.72 -4.91
C GLN A 327 -12.90 16.27 -5.16
N TRP A 328 -12.77 15.39 -4.17
CA TRP A 328 -13.23 14.01 -4.26
C TRP A 328 -14.74 13.91 -4.55
N GLU A 329 -15.56 14.67 -3.82
CA GLU A 329 -17.01 14.72 -4.06
C GLU A 329 -17.35 15.21 -5.46
N ALA A 330 -16.60 16.18 -5.99
CA ALA A 330 -16.84 16.76 -7.30
C ALA A 330 -16.44 15.81 -8.46
N ASP A 331 -15.29 15.15 -8.35
CA ASP A 331 -14.66 14.44 -9.47
C ASP A 331 -14.85 12.92 -9.42
N VAL A 332 -14.97 12.34 -8.20
CA VAL A 332 -15.12 10.88 -7.98
C VAL A 332 -16.50 10.52 -7.45
N GLY A 333 -16.97 11.29 -6.47
CA GLY A 333 -18.25 11.07 -5.78
C GLY A 333 -18.17 10.01 -4.68
N GLY A 334 -19.14 10.06 -3.75
CA GLY A 334 -19.17 9.19 -2.58
C GLY A 334 -18.28 9.70 -1.43
N GLU A 335 -18.28 8.96 -0.33
CA GLU A 335 -17.53 9.32 0.86
C GLU A 335 -16.03 9.07 0.69
N VAL A 336 -15.20 9.91 1.32
CA VAL A 336 -13.77 9.68 1.48
C VAL A 336 -13.59 8.60 2.55
N THR A 337 -13.15 7.41 2.15
CA THR A 337 -12.91 6.30 3.07
C THR A 337 -11.50 6.34 3.64
N ALA A 338 -11.24 5.56 4.69
CA ALA A 338 -9.91 5.45 5.28
C ALA A 338 -8.84 5.11 4.23
N PHE A 339 -7.63 5.63 4.43
CA PHE A 339 -6.45 5.47 3.54
C PHE A 339 -6.56 6.09 2.13
N VAL A 340 -7.72 6.62 1.74
CA VAL A 340 -7.88 7.38 0.50
C VAL A 340 -7.03 8.67 0.52
N PRO A 341 -7.06 9.50 1.59
CA PRO A 341 -6.15 10.63 1.74
C PRO A 341 -4.67 10.24 1.73
N HIS A 342 -4.31 9.14 2.40
CA HIS A 342 -2.94 8.64 2.44
C HIS A 342 -2.43 8.18 1.05
N THR A 343 -3.34 7.61 0.24
CA THR A 343 -3.03 7.20 -1.15
C THR A 343 -2.84 8.41 -2.07
N TRP A 344 -3.68 9.42 -1.91
CA TRP A 344 -3.52 10.71 -2.59
C TRP A 344 -2.16 11.31 -2.28
N ASP A 345 -1.80 11.44 -1.01
CA ASP A 345 -0.55 12.05 -0.57
C ASP A 345 0.68 11.27 -1.05
N ALA A 346 0.66 9.94 -0.97
CA ALA A 346 1.74 9.11 -1.49
C ALA A 346 1.98 9.35 -2.99
N THR A 347 0.90 9.58 -3.76
CA THR A 347 0.96 9.83 -5.19
C THR A 347 1.48 11.25 -5.48
N VAL A 348 0.94 12.26 -4.80
CA VAL A 348 1.36 13.67 -4.95
C VAL A 348 2.83 13.83 -4.60
N LEU A 349 3.28 13.28 -3.47
CA LEU A 349 4.66 13.41 -3.00
C LEU A 349 5.68 12.82 -3.99
N MET A 350 5.37 11.71 -4.65
CA MET A 350 6.26 11.16 -5.70
C MET A 350 6.40 12.13 -6.87
N MET A 351 5.32 12.76 -7.28
CA MET A 351 5.31 13.71 -8.40
C MET A 351 6.05 15.00 -8.06
N LEU A 352 5.82 15.55 -6.84
CA LEU A 352 6.53 16.74 -6.36
C LEU A 352 8.05 16.49 -6.24
N ALA A 353 8.44 15.30 -5.75
CA ALA A 353 9.85 14.94 -5.63
C ALA A 353 10.55 14.81 -6.99
N ALA A 354 9.87 14.25 -8.00
CA ALA A 354 10.38 14.15 -9.35
C ALA A 354 10.48 15.52 -10.04
N GLU A 355 9.51 16.42 -9.82
CA GLU A 355 9.56 17.80 -10.31
C GLU A 355 10.72 18.57 -9.69
N LEU A 356 10.92 18.47 -8.37
CA LEU A 356 12.04 19.14 -7.68
C LEU A 356 13.40 18.64 -8.19
N ALA A 357 13.49 17.36 -8.57
CA ALA A 357 14.71 16.76 -9.10
C ALA A 357 15.02 17.13 -10.55
N ASP A 358 14.04 17.63 -11.30
CA ASP A 358 14.10 17.76 -12.78
C ASP A 358 14.47 16.41 -13.47
N GLU A 359 14.03 15.27 -12.85
CA GLU A 359 14.38 13.93 -13.31
C GLU A 359 13.29 12.90 -12.96
N ASN A 360 12.87 12.06 -13.91
CA ASN A 360 11.79 11.08 -13.80
C ASN A 360 12.30 9.67 -13.43
N THR A 361 13.10 9.55 -12.36
CA THR A 361 13.66 8.27 -11.89
C THR A 361 13.31 7.99 -10.42
N GLY A 362 13.34 6.72 -10.01
CA GLY A 362 13.08 6.36 -8.62
C GLY A 362 14.15 6.89 -7.67
N THR A 363 15.39 7.00 -8.12
CA THR A 363 16.48 7.62 -7.34
C THR A 363 16.21 9.11 -7.12
N ALA A 364 15.77 9.82 -8.15
CA ALA A 364 15.41 11.23 -8.05
C ALA A 364 14.26 11.46 -7.06
N ILE A 365 13.22 10.63 -7.11
CA ILE A 365 12.10 10.66 -6.15
C ILE A 365 12.63 10.42 -4.73
N LYS A 366 13.38 9.35 -4.53
CA LYS A 366 13.96 8.97 -3.23
C LYS A 366 14.78 10.09 -2.60
N ASP A 367 15.66 10.70 -3.38
CA ASP A 367 16.61 11.68 -2.89
C ASP A 367 15.96 13.04 -2.58
N ASN A 368 14.79 13.34 -3.18
CA ASN A 368 14.06 14.59 -3.03
C ASN A 368 12.77 14.48 -2.20
N LEU A 369 12.33 13.28 -1.83
CA LEU A 369 11.05 13.06 -1.13
C LEU A 369 10.94 13.91 0.16
N ARG A 370 12.00 13.93 0.98
CA ARG A 370 11.99 14.71 2.22
C ARG A 370 12.08 16.21 1.98
N ALA A 371 12.66 16.63 0.88
CA ALA A 371 12.79 18.05 0.56
C ALA A 371 11.44 18.69 0.19
N VAL A 372 10.48 17.88 -0.32
CA VAL A 372 9.14 18.36 -0.62
C VAL A 372 8.15 18.16 0.53
N ALA A 373 8.41 17.19 1.41
CA ALA A 373 7.49 16.81 2.48
C ALA A 373 7.82 17.47 3.82
N ASN A 374 9.11 17.66 4.14
CA ASN A 374 9.53 18.07 5.47
C ASN A 374 9.82 19.57 5.54
N SER A 375 9.66 20.16 6.74
CA SER A 375 10.16 21.51 7.00
C SER A 375 11.70 21.57 6.97
N PRO A 376 12.31 22.70 6.59
CA PRO A 376 11.65 23.98 6.31
C PRO A 376 11.10 24.07 4.89
N GLY A 377 10.23 25.05 4.63
CA GLY A 377 9.64 25.34 3.31
C GLY A 377 8.35 26.12 3.45
N THR A 378 7.81 26.58 2.33
CA THR A 378 6.49 27.20 2.28
C THR A 378 5.44 26.11 2.46
N GLU A 379 4.59 26.21 3.49
CA GLU A 379 3.48 25.29 3.69
C GLU A 379 2.47 25.43 2.54
N VAL A 380 2.20 24.35 1.85
CA VAL A 380 1.30 24.30 0.69
C VAL A 380 0.54 22.99 0.66
N SER A 381 -0.77 23.04 0.44
CA SER A 381 -1.64 21.85 0.35
C SER A 381 -2.22 21.61 -1.05
N ASP A 382 -2.25 22.64 -1.89
CA ASP A 382 -2.68 22.50 -3.28
C ASP A 382 -1.52 21.96 -4.12
N PRO A 383 -1.68 20.79 -4.80
CA PRO A 383 -0.60 20.19 -5.58
C PRO A 383 -0.14 21.07 -6.75
N CYS A 384 -1.05 21.84 -7.38
CA CYS A 384 -0.72 22.71 -8.49
C CYS A 384 0.10 23.93 -8.03
N GLU A 385 -0.28 24.51 -6.89
CA GLU A 385 0.51 25.57 -6.25
C GLU A 385 1.90 25.06 -5.83
N ALA A 386 1.97 23.84 -5.26
CA ALA A 386 3.25 23.21 -4.92
C ALA A 386 4.17 23.06 -6.14
N MET A 387 3.62 22.59 -7.28
CA MET A 387 4.36 22.49 -8.54
C MET A 387 4.86 23.85 -9.03
N GLU A 388 4.03 24.91 -8.91
CA GLU A 388 4.41 26.26 -9.32
C GLU A 388 5.54 26.81 -8.43
N LEU A 389 5.48 26.62 -7.11
CA LEU A 389 6.53 27.02 -6.17
C LEU A 389 7.85 26.31 -6.49
N ILE A 390 7.83 25.01 -6.73
CA ILE A 390 9.02 24.21 -7.11
C ILE A 390 9.65 24.78 -8.41
N ARG A 391 8.83 25.02 -9.45
CA ARG A 391 9.28 25.59 -10.73
C ARG A 391 9.89 26.98 -10.60
N ASN A 392 9.44 27.74 -9.62
CA ASN A 392 10.01 29.05 -9.27
C ASN A 392 11.29 28.94 -8.42
N GLY A 393 11.72 27.75 -8.02
CA GLY A 393 12.90 27.48 -7.19
C GLY A 393 12.68 27.76 -5.71
N GLU A 394 11.45 27.71 -5.24
CA GLU A 394 11.08 27.86 -3.84
C GLU A 394 11.12 26.52 -3.10
N GLU A 395 11.54 26.51 -1.84
CA GLU A 395 11.43 25.37 -0.95
C GLU A 395 10.00 25.23 -0.45
N ILE A 396 9.44 24.02 -0.48
CA ILE A 396 8.09 23.75 -0.02
C ILE A 396 8.09 22.80 1.19
N ASN A 397 6.96 22.78 1.89
CA ASN A 397 6.59 21.82 2.92
C ASN A 397 5.15 21.40 2.63
N TYR A 398 4.97 20.29 1.91
CA TYR A 398 3.65 19.82 1.48
C TYR A 398 2.81 19.38 2.67
N GLN A 399 1.63 19.98 2.81
CA GLN A 399 0.62 19.64 3.82
C GLN A 399 -0.39 18.70 3.19
N GLY A 400 -0.32 17.42 3.53
CA GLY A 400 -1.12 16.38 2.92
C GLY A 400 -2.57 16.33 3.38
N ALA A 401 -3.41 15.68 2.59
CA ALA A 401 -4.80 15.39 2.94
C ALA A 401 -4.91 14.42 4.13
N SER A 402 -3.93 13.55 4.35
CA SER A 402 -3.85 12.70 5.55
C SER A 402 -3.26 13.41 6.76
N GLY A 403 -2.69 14.61 6.58
CA GLY A 403 -2.11 15.42 7.65
C GLY A 403 -0.74 16.01 7.31
N ASP A 404 -0.02 16.47 8.32
CA ASP A 404 1.36 16.94 8.19
C ASP A 404 2.30 15.73 8.01
N ILE A 405 2.76 15.53 6.76
CA ILE A 405 3.60 14.39 6.40
C ILE A 405 5.06 14.79 6.49
N GLN A 406 5.72 14.41 7.58
CA GLN A 406 7.15 14.60 7.75
C GLN A 406 7.84 13.24 7.91
N PHE A 407 8.62 12.84 6.94
CA PHE A 407 9.31 11.56 6.96
C PHE A 407 10.55 11.61 7.84
N ASP A 408 10.69 10.67 8.74
CA ASP A 408 11.92 10.44 9.47
C ASP A 408 13.01 9.75 8.60
N GLU A 409 14.13 9.38 9.22
CA GLU A 409 15.25 8.71 8.55
C GLU A 409 14.89 7.30 8.03
N ASN A 410 13.83 6.67 8.55
CA ASN A 410 13.35 5.35 8.15
C ASN A 410 12.26 5.43 7.07
N GLY A 411 11.79 6.63 6.70
CA GLY A 411 10.66 6.83 5.80
C GLY A 411 9.30 6.68 6.49
N ASP A 412 9.28 6.74 7.81
CA ASP A 412 8.07 6.73 8.62
C ASP A 412 7.54 8.14 8.82
N THR A 413 6.22 8.25 8.99
CA THR A 413 5.55 9.49 9.40
C THR A 413 4.89 9.31 10.76
N VAL A 414 4.59 10.42 11.42
CA VAL A 414 3.78 10.47 12.65
C VAL A 414 2.41 11.00 12.27
N GLY A 415 1.36 10.37 12.77
CA GLY A 415 -0.02 10.77 12.51
C GLY A 415 -0.90 10.69 13.75
N SER A 416 -2.15 11.06 13.58
CA SER A 416 -3.21 10.86 14.57
C SER A 416 -3.94 9.55 14.34
N TYR A 417 -4.69 9.12 15.35
CA TYR A 417 -5.58 7.97 15.25
C TYR A 417 -6.97 8.38 15.69
N ASP A 418 -7.95 8.03 14.88
CA ASP A 418 -9.36 8.17 15.25
C ASP A 418 -9.80 6.91 15.99
N VAL A 419 -10.63 7.12 17.00
CA VAL A 419 -11.31 6.03 17.73
C VAL A 419 -12.69 5.88 17.14
N TRP A 420 -13.04 4.66 16.80
CA TRP A 420 -14.35 4.34 16.26
C TRP A 420 -15.08 3.27 17.08
N THR A 421 -16.38 3.20 16.92
CA THR A 421 -17.23 2.22 17.59
C THR A 421 -18.32 1.72 16.65
N VAL A 422 -18.77 0.48 16.85
CA VAL A 422 -19.90 -0.10 16.10
C VAL A 422 -21.18 0.13 16.88
N GLN A 423 -22.13 0.84 16.28
CA GLN A 423 -23.45 1.11 16.84
C GLN A 423 -24.36 -0.11 16.75
N GLU A 424 -25.49 -0.11 17.47
CA GLU A 424 -26.45 -1.24 17.50
C GLU A 424 -26.98 -1.59 16.09
N GLU A 425 -27.24 -0.60 15.25
CA GLU A 425 -27.66 -0.78 13.85
C GLU A 425 -26.53 -1.22 12.90
N GLY A 426 -25.26 -1.14 13.34
CA GLY A 426 -24.08 -1.51 12.59
C GLY A 426 -23.37 -0.31 11.92
N ALA A 427 -23.74 0.93 12.26
CA ALA A 427 -23.00 2.11 11.81
C ALA A 427 -21.62 2.18 12.51
N LEU A 428 -20.62 2.69 11.79
CA LEU A 428 -19.33 3.07 12.35
C LEU A 428 -19.37 4.55 12.73
N GLU A 429 -19.02 4.88 13.97
CA GLU A 429 -18.95 6.25 14.49
C GLU A 429 -17.62 6.52 15.21
#